data_3aaaee6510f1e8bb285e89e5a3814e42
#
_entry.id   3aaaee6510f1e8bb285e89e5a3814e42
#
_cell.length_a   1.000
_cell.length_b   1.000
_cell.length_c   1.000
_cell.angle_alpha   90.00
_cell.angle_beta   90.00
_cell.angle_gamma   90.00
#
_symmetry.space_group_name_H-M   'P 1'
#
loop_
_entity.id
_entity.type
_entity.pdbx_description
1 polymer ?
#
loop_
_entity_poly.entity_id
_entity_poly.type
_entity_poly.pdbx_seq_one_letter_code
_entity_poly.pdbx_strand_id
1 'polypeptide(L)'
;MKQLITRAFLLFILKGTAQNEPTGLKTGDKAPMFTGVDQNGQRFSLESALKNGDVVLMFYRGQWCPYCNKQMSQMNDSLTMITSKGAIVVAISPEVQESVKKTIEKTKASFPVISDVKMQIMKDYKVNFAVPHATQDRYKNFGIDFNVANGENGANLPVPATYVIGKDGKIKYVFFNPDYRKRASIKEIVDYL
;
A
#
# COMPACT_ATOMS: atom_id res chain seq x y z
N MET A 1 -46.45 -25.41 46.46
CA MET A 1 -45.59 -25.74 45.30
C MET A 1 -45.14 -24.44 44.65
N LYS A 2 -43.88 -24.02 44.90
CA LYS A 2 -43.30 -22.78 44.33
C LYS A 2 -42.43 -23.20 43.16
N GLN A 3 -42.79 -22.81 41.94
CA GLN A 3 -41.98 -23.02 40.74
C GLN A 3 -40.88 -21.96 40.70
N LEU A 4 -39.63 -22.38 40.75
CA LEU A 4 -38.45 -21.55 40.45
C LEU A 4 -38.31 -21.50 38.92
N ILE A 5 -38.50 -20.33 38.33
CA ILE A 5 -38.18 -20.06 36.93
C ILE A 5 -36.74 -19.57 36.86
N THR A 6 -35.82 -20.49 36.48
CA THR A 6 -34.42 -20.15 36.22
C THR A 6 -34.31 -19.49 34.87
N ARG A 7 -34.12 -18.17 34.81
CA ARG A 7 -33.81 -17.41 33.59
C ARG A 7 -32.33 -17.63 33.25
N ALA A 8 -32.07 -18.46 32.25
CA ALA A 8 -30.77 -18.56 31.65
C ALA A 8 -30.47 -17.29 30.84
N PHE A 9 -29.53 -16.48 31.33
CA PHE A 9 -29.02 -15.28 30.63
C PHE A 9 -28.00 -15.75 29.62
N LEU A 10 -28.38 -15.83 28.34
CA LEU A 10 -27.46 -16.12 27.24
C LEU A 10 -26.59 -14.88 27.00
N LEU A 11 -25.36 -14.89 27.49
CA LEU A 11 -24.34 -13.89 27.15
C LEU A 11 -23.92 -14.10 25.69
N PHE A 12 -24.48 -13.28 24.81
CA PHE A 12 -23.94 -13.11 23.45
C PHE A 12 -22.62 -12.35 23.53
N ILE A 13 -21.51 -13.08 23.48
CA ILE A 13 -20.20 -12.48 23.30
C ILE A 13 -20.13 -12.01 21.84
N LEU A 14 -20.36 -10.73 21.61
CA LEU A 14 -20.05 -10.06 20.36
C LEU A 14 -18.51 -10.11 20.20
N LYS A 15 -18.03 -11.07 19.40
CA LYS A 15 -16.65 -11.03 18.89
C LYS A 15 -16.56 -9.82 17.95
N GLY A 16 -16.24 -8.66 18.49
CA GLY A 16 -15.75 -7.55 17.68
C GLY A 16 -14.51 -8.02 16.93
N THR A 17 -14.55 -8.03 15.60
CA THR A 17 -13.37 -8.22 14.78
C THR A 17 -12.47 -7.01 15.01
N ALA A 18 -11.56 -7.10 15.98
CA ALA A 18 -10.49 -6.14 16.11
C ALA A 18 -9.70 -6.18 14.80
N GLN A 19 -9.81 -5.12 14.00
CA GLN A 19 -8.99 -4.98 12.81
C GLN A 19 -7.54 -4.86 13.31
N ASN A 20 -6.69 -5.82 12.96
CA ASN A 20 -5.29 -5.80 13.35
C ASN A 20 -4.65 -4.51 12.83
N GLU A 21 -4.00 -3.77 13.72
CA GLU A 21 -3.18 -2.61 13.35
C GLU A 21 -2.15 -3.02 12.31
N PRO A 22 -1.96 -2.21 11.25
CA PRO A 22 -0.97 -2.52 10.23
C PRO A 22 0.43 -2.53 10.84
N THR A 23 1.16 -3.62 10.60
CA THR A 23 2.52 -3.84 11.16
C THR A 23 3.60 -3.74 10.11
N GLY A 24 3.24 -3.83 8.83
CA GLY A 24 4.19 -4.04 7.75
C GLY A 24 4.89 -5.42 7.86
N LEU A 25 5.78 -5.68 6.93
CA LEU A 25 6.72 -6.79 6.95
C LEU A 25 8.10 -6.28 7.41
N LYS A 26 8.99 -7.21 7.77
CA LYS A 26 10.31 -6.89 8.30
C LYS A 26 11.43 -7.29 7.33
N THR A 27 12.61 -6.71 7.52
CA THR A 27 13.83 -7.17 6.86
C THR A 27 14.07 -8.65 7.18
N GLY A 28 14.38 -9.44 6.15
CA GLY A 28 14.54 -10.89 6.21
C GLY A 28 13.27 -11.69 5.93
N ASP A 29 12.09 -11.08 6.03
CA ASP A 29 10.83 -11.76 5.67
C ASP A 29 10.82 -12.09 4.16
N LYS A 30 10.12 -13.17 3.81
CA LYS A 30 9.82 -13.48 2.41
C LYS A 30 8.71 -12.55 1.91
N ALA A 31 8.97 -11.84 0.81
CA ALA A 31 7.99 -10.96 0.19
C ALA A 31 6.82 -11.78 -0.40
N PRO A 32 5.57 -11.46 -0.09
CA PRO A 32 4.42 -12.06 -0.75
C PRO A 32 4.45 -11.80 -2.25
N MET A 33 4.35 -12.85 -3.06
CA MET A 33 4.31 -12.74 -4.51
C MET A 33 2.94 -12.24 -4.95
N PHE A 34 2.92 -11.34 -5.92
CA PHE A 34 1.69 -10.79 -6.48
C PHE A 34 1.77 -10.58 -7.98
N THR A 35 0.61 -10.46 -8.59
CA THR A 35 0.44 -9.93 -9.94
C THR A 35 -0.58 -8.81 -9.91
N GLY A 36 -0.44 -7.85 -10.81
CA GLY A 36 -1.38 -6.75 -10.96
C GLY A 36 -1.35 -6.18 -12.37
N VAL A 37 -2.19 -5.20 -12.62
CA VAL A 37 -2.24 -4.49 -13.91
C VAL A 37 -1.81 -3.05 -13.66
N ASP A 38 -0.85 -2.57 -14.44
CA ASP A 38 -0.34 -1.22 -14.34
C ASP A 38 -1.24 -0.18 -15.02
N GLN A 39 -0.84 1.09 -14.98
CA GLN A 39 -1.56 2.21 -15.59
C GLN A 39 -1.75 2.11 -17.10
N ASN A 40 -0.95 1.27 -17.77
CA ASN A 40 -1.00 1.04 -19.24
C ASN A 40 -1.78 -0.21 -19.61
N GLY A 41 -2.39 -0.91 -18.63
CA GLY A 41 -3.06 -2.19 -18.83
C GLY A 41 -2.11 -3.37 -18.95
N GLN A 42 -0.81 -3.19 -18.69
CA GLN A 42 0.19 -4.27 -18.75
C GLN A 42 0.22 -5.06 -17.46
N ARG A 43 0.39 -6.38 -17.60
CA ARG A 43 0.51 -7.27 -16.45
C ARG A 43 1.90 -7.17 -15.82
N PHE A 44 1.95 -6.81 -14.55
CA PHE A 44 3.14 -6.89 -13.72
C PHE A 44 3.11 -8.16 -12.86
N SER A 45 4.26 -8.80 -12.70
CA SER A 45 4.47 -9.93 -11.79
C SER A 45 5.73 -9.70 -10.98
N LEU A 46 5.62 -9.70 -9.64
CA LEU A 46 6.77 -9.56 -8.76
C LEU A 46 7.77 -10.71 -9.00
N GLU A 47 7.29 -11.96 -9.13
CA GLU A 47 8.14 -13.11 -9.40
C GLU A 47 8.97 -12.95 -10.68
N SER A 48 8.34 -12.44 -11.75
CA SER A 48 9.05 -12.20 -13.01
C SER A 48 10.02 -11.04 -12.91
N ALA A 49 9.69 -9.98 -12.17
CA ALA A 49 10.56 -8.84 -11.96
C ALA A 49 11.83 -9.25 -11.20
N LEU A 50 11.70 -10.07 -10.16
CA LEU A 50 12.83 -10.54 -9.34
C LEU A 50 13.82 -11.43 -10.11
N LYS A 51 13.40 -12.06 -11.22
CA LYS A 51 14.35 -12.78 -12.10
C LYS A 51 15.34 -11.85 -12.78
N ASN A 52 14.93 -10.60 -13.01
CA ASN A 52 15.74 -9.59 -13.70
C ASN A 52 16.56 -8.72 -12.75
N GLY A 53 16.05 -8.43 -11.55
CA GLY A 53 16.74 -7.56 -10.59
C GLY A 53 16.02 -7.49 -9.25
N ASP A 54 16.59 -6.70 -8.35
CA ASP A 54 15.93 -6.31 -7.11
C ASP A 54 14.70 -5.44 -7.42
N VAL A 55 13.71 -5.44 -6.53
CA VAL A 55 12.50 -4.65 -6.71
C VAL A 55 12.33 -3.65 -5.57
N VAL A 56 12.21 -2.37 -5.92
CA VAL A 56 11.77 -1.31 -5.01
C VAL A 56 10.26 -1.22 -5.08
N LEU A 57 9.58 -1.71 -4.06
CA LEU A 57 8.13 -1.71 -3.94
C LEU A 57 7.66 -0.60 -3.02
N MET A 58 6.75 0.25 -3.51
CA MET A 58 6.17 1.36 -2.72
C MET A 58 4.67 1.21 -2.56
N PHE A 59 4.17 1.46 -1.34
CA PHE A 59 2.74 1.64 -1.07
C PHE A 59 2.44 3.11 -0.85
N TYR A 60 1.45 3.65 -1.56
CA TYR A 60 1.03 5.04 -1.43
C TYR A 60 -0.49 5.16 -1.29
N ARG A 61 -0.94 6.28 -0.72
CA ARG A 61 -2.34 6.46 -0.29
C ARG A 61 -3.28 6.89 -1.42
N GLY A 62 -2.77 7.69 -2.39
CA GLY A 62 -3.57 8.18 -3.50
C GLY A 62 -3.07 9.50 -4.08
N GLN A 63 -3.60 9.85 -5.26
CA GLN A 63 -3.27 11.03 -6.06
C GLN A 63 -3.51 12.37 -5.33
N TRP A 64 -4.39 12.34 -4.35
CA TRP A 64 -4.77 13.48 -3.50
C TRP A 64 -3.77 13.75 -2.37
N CYS A 65 -2.82 12.85 -2.11
CA CYS A 65 -1.86 12.94 -1.02
C CYS A 65 -0.58 13.67 -1.48
N PRO A 66 -0.30 14.90 -1.02
CA PRO A 66 0.85 15.68 -1.49
C PRO A 66 2.20 15.03 -1.16
N TYR A 67 2.32 14.39 0.01
CA TYR A 67 3.53 13.65 0.40
C TYR A 67 3.77 12.42 -0.48
N CYS A 68 2.70 11.76 -0.92
CA CYS A 68 2.80 10.64 -1.84
C CYS A 68 3.27 11.11 -3.22
N ASN A 69 2.67 12.17 -3.75
CA ASN A 69 3.06 12.74 -5.03
C ASN A 69 4.52 13.21 -5.01
N LYS A 70 4.96 13.88 -3.92
CA LYS A 70 6.37 14.27 -3.76
C LYS A 70 7.31 13.06 -3.81
N GLN A 71 6.99 11.99 -3.06
CA GLN A 71 7.81 10.76 -3.05
C GLN A 71 7.85 10.10 -4.43
N MET A 72 6.71 10.01 -5.11
CA MET A 72 6.61 9.45 -6.47
C MET A 72 7.45 10.24 -7.47
N SER A 73 7.39 11.58 -7.43
CA SER A 73 8.23 12.44 -8.28
C SER A 73 9.72 12.25 -7.98
N GLN A 74 10.12 12.25 -6.70
CA GLN A 74 11.52 12.00 -6.30
C GLN A 74 12.01 10.63 -6.76
N MET A 75 11.16 9.61 -6.69
CA MET A 75 11.48 8.26 -7.19
C MET A 75 11.67 8.28 -8.71
N ASN A 76 10.82 8.99 -9.43
CA ASN A 76 10.93 9.14 -10.88
C ASN A 76 12.20 9.90 -11.29
N ASP A 77 12.51 11.01 -10.61
CA ASP A 77 13.72 11.81 -10.85
C ASP A 77 15.00 10.99 -10.61
N SER A 78 14.94 10.01 -9.70
CA SER A 78 16.05 9.13 -9.34
C SER A 78 16.00 7.77 -10.05
N LEU A 79 15.08 7.57 -10.98
CA LEU A 79 14.82 6.25 -11.57
C LEU A 79 16.05 5.69 -12.28
N THR A 80 16.80 6.51 -13.02
CA THR A 80 18.03 6.09 -13.70
C THR A 80 19.08 5.59 -12.72
N MET A 81 19.21 6.25 -11.55
CA MET A 81 20.13 5.79 -10.49
C MET A 81 19.77 4.40 -9.96
N ILE A 82 18.47 4.14 -9.78
CA ILE A 82 17.95 2.86 -9.29
C ILE A 82 18.12 1.77 -10.36
N THR A 83 17.71 2.07 -11.60
CA THR A 83 17.76 1.10 -12.69
C THR A 83 19.18 0.78 -13.14
N SER A 84 20.12 1.71 -13.02
CA SER A 84 21.55 1.43 -13.29
C SER A 84 22.16 0.38 -12.35
N LYS A 85 21.56 0.18 -11.17
CA LYS A 85 21.91 -0.92 -10.26
C LYS A 85 21.17 -2.23 -10.59
N GLY A 86 20.40 -2.27 -11.68
CA GLY A 86 19.61 -3.42 -12.10
C GLY A 86 18.29 -3.59 -11.35
N ALA A 87 17.85 -2.58 -10.57
CA ALA A 87 16.61 -2.68 -9.82
C ALA A 87 15.41 -2.13 -10.62
N ILE A 88 14.21 -2.63 -10.28
CA ILE A 88 12.93 -2.24 -10.86
C ILE A 88 12.12 -1.53 -9.79
N VAL A 89 11.45 -0.42 -10.14
CA VAL A 89 10.53 0.29 -9.23
C VAL A 89 9.09 -0.09 -9.59
N VAL A 90 8.26 -0.30 -8.57
CA VAL A 90 6.80 -0.48 -8.70
C VAL A 90 6.08 0.19 -7.53
N ALA A 91 4.96 0.85 -7.81
CA ALA A 91 4.11 1.44 -6.79
C ALA A 91 2.73 0.77 -6.75
N ILE A 92 2.12 0.70 -5.56
CA ILE A 92 0.81 0.09 -5.31
C ILE A 92 -0.09 1.07 -4.57
N SER A 93 -1.34 1.16 -5.01
CA SER A 93 -2.36 2.01 -4.41
C SER A 93 -3.70 1.31 -4.38
N PRO A 94 -4.60 1.63 -3.42
CA PRO A 94 -6.00 1.17 -3.44
C PRO A 94 -6.84 1.85 -4.52
N GLU A 95 -6.29 2.84 -5.22
CA GLU A 95 -7.03 3.68 -6.17
C GLU A 95 -7.50 2.90 -7.40
N VAL A 96 -8.64 3.35 -7.94
CA VAL A 96 -9.08 2.90 -9.27
C VAL A 96 -8.15 3.43 -10.37
N GLN A 97 -8.17 2.80 -11.54
CA GLN A 97 -7.27 3.16 -12.66
C GLN A 97 -7.35 4.64 -13.06
N GLU A 98 -8.54 5.26 -13.03
CA GLU A 98 -8.72 6.69 -13.34
C GLU A 98 -7.97 7.58 -12.34
N SER A 99 -7.93 7.21 -11.07
CA SER A 99 -7.19 7.94 -10.05
C SER A 99 -5.68 7.70 -10.16
N VAL A 100 -5.27 6.48 -10.53
CA VAL A 100 -3.85 6.17 -10.86
C VAL A 100 -3.36 7.02 -12.02
N LYS A 101 -4.16 7.21 -13.09
CA LYS A 101 -3.80 8.11 -14.20
C LYS A 101 -3.53 9.54 -13.72
N LYS A 102 -4.36 10.07 -12.80
CA LYS A 102 -4.12 11.39 -12.19
C LYS A 102 -2.81 11.42 -11.38
N THR A 103 -2.45 10.32 -10.71
CA THR A 103 -1.12 10.20 -10.06
C THR A 103 0.00 10.36 -11.09
N ILE A 104 -0.07 9.63 -12.22
CA ILE A 104 0.93 9.70 -13.28
C ILE A 104 1.03 11.12 -13.86
N GLU A 105 -0.10 11.77 -14.14
CA GLU A 105 -0.13 13.15 -14.64
C GLU A 105 0.59 14.12 -13.73
N LYS A 106 0.39 13.98 -12.39
CA LYS A 106 0.99 14.85 -11.37
C LYS A 106 2.48 14.58 -11.14
N THR A 107 2.88 13.30 -11.15
CA THR A 107 4.19 12.87 -10.69
C THR A 107 5.16 12.54 -11.81
N LYS A 108 4.64 12.38 -13.04
CA LYS A 108 5.38 11.93 -14.24
C LYS A 108 6.05 10.55 -14.03
N ALA A 109 5.53 9.74 -13.08
CA ALA A 109 6.06 8.42 -12.81
C ALA A 109 6.07 7.57 -14.09
N SER A 110 7.25 7.06 -14.47
CA SER A 110 7.48 6.25 -15.67
C SER A 110 7.71 4.76 -15.34
N PHE A 111 7.50 4.37 -14.10
CA PHE A 111 7.52 2.99 -13.62
C PHE A 111 6.09 2.45 -13.41
N PRO A 112 5.90 1.12 -13.31
CA PRO A 112 4.60 0.51 -13.06
C PRO A 112 3.93 1.04 -11.79
N VAL A 113 2.65 1.45 -11.92
CA VAL A 113 1.77 1.84 -10.81
C VAL A 113 0.52 0.97 -10.86
N ILE A 114 0.34 0.14 -9.85
CA ILE A 114 -0.68 -0.90 -9.81
C ILE A 114 -1.86 -0.45 -8.95
N SER A 115 -3.06 -0.60 -9.51
CA SER A 115 -4.32 -0.53 -8.77
C SER A 115 -4.54 -1.86 -8.04
N ASP A 116 -4.49 -1.85 -6.71
CA ASP A 116 -4.72 -3.05 -5.89
C ASP A 116 -6.22 -3.26 -5.64
N VAL A 117 -6.90 -3.76 -6.67
CA VAL A 117 -8.32 -4.10 -6.59
C VAL A 117 -8.51 -5.17 -5.52
N LYS A 118 -9.46 -4.96 -4.58
CA LYS A 118 -9.74 -5.80 -3.41
C LYS A 118 -8.67 -5.76 -2.31
N MET A 119 -7.66 -4.92 -2.42
CA MET A 119 -6.62 -4.69 -1.39
C MET A 119 -5.83 -5.96 -1.02
N GLN A 120 -5.72 -6.93 -1.92
CA GLN A 120 -5.06 -8.19 -1.59
C GLN A 120 -3.57 -7.98 -1.34
N ILE A 121 -2.91 -7.19 -2.19
CA ILE A 121 -1.46 -6.93 -2.04
C ILE A 121 -1.20 -6.17 -0.74
N MET A 122 -1.99 -5.13 -0.45
CA MET A 122 -1.86 -4.35 0.79
C MET A 122 -2.10 -5.20 2.04
N LYS A 123 -3.04 -6.16 2.00
CA LYS A 123 -3.30 -7.10 3.09
C LYS A 123 -2.14 -8.06 3.31
N ASP A 124 -1.60 -8.63 2.24
CA ASP A 124 -0.49 -9.59 2.31
C ASP A 124 0.79 -8.94 2.84
N TYR A 125 1.01 -7.66 2.52
CA TYR A 125 2.11 -6.85 3.06
C TYR A 125 1.80 -6.22 4.42
N LYS A 126 0.60 -6.47 4.99
CA LYS A 126 0.14 -5.98 6.32
C LYS A 126 0.22 -4.46 6.46
N VAL A 127 -0.06 -3.74 5.37
CA VAL A 127 0.02 -2.27 5.36
C VAL A 127 -1.37 -1.61 5.37
N ASN A 128 -2.47 -2.33 5.09
CA ASN A 128 -3.79 -1.75 4.97
C ASN A 128 -4.45 -1.44 6.32
N PHE A 129 -5.22 -0.36 6.35
CA PHE A 129 -6.11 -0.03 7.46
C PHE A 129 -7.38 0.66 6.95
N ALA A 130 -8.47 0.54 7.71
CA ALA A 130 -9.67 1.32 7.47
C ALA A 130 -9.55 2.72 8.09
N VAL A 131 -9.90 3.74 7.31
CA VAL A 131 -9.91 5.12 7.80
C VAL A 131 -11.11 5.31 8.74
N PRO A 132 -10.93 5.80 9.99
CA PRO A 132 -12.03 6.07 10.89
C PRO A 132 -13.05 7.06 10.31
N HIS A 133 -14.34 6.87 10.57
CA HIS A 133 -15.42 7.71 10.02
C HIS A 133 -15.20 9.22 10.23
N ALA A 134 -14.86 9.65 11.44
CA ALA A 134 -14.55 11.05 11.72
C ALA A 134 -13.40 11.62 10.88
N THR A 135 -12.48 10.75 10.44
CA THR A 135 -11.38 11.13 9.55
C THR A 135 -11.85 11.16 8.10
N GLN A 136 -12.73 10.23 7.68
CA GLN A 136 -13.35 10.26 6.36
C GLN A 136 -14.12 11.56 6.12
N ASP A 137 -14.91 12.01 7.11
CA ASP A 137 -15.66 13.28 7.03
C ASP A 137 -14.71 14.48 6.81
N ARG A 138 -13.58 14.51 7.52
CA ARG A 138 -12.57 15.55 7.29
C ARG A 138 -12.00 15.50 5.88
N TYR A 139 -11.67 14.32 5.35
CA TYR A 139 -11.19 14.19 3.98
C TYR A 139 -12.22 14.65 2.96
N LYS A 140 -13.49 14.31 3.17
CA LYS A 140 -14.61 14.75 2.32
C LYS A 140 -14.74 16.27 2.29
N ASN A 141 -14.57 16.94 3.44
CA ASN A 141 -14.57 18.41 3.52
C ASN A 141 -13.41 19.05 2.74
N PHE A 142 -12.30 18.31 2.52
CA PHE A 142 -11.20 18.71 1.64
C PHE A 142 -11.36 18.24 0.18
N GLY A 143 -12.57 17.78 -0.20
CA GLY A 143 -12.86 17.33 -1.55
C GLY A 143 -12.33 15.94 -1.89
N ILE A 144 -11.96 15.14 -0.90
CA ILE A 144 -11.44 13.78 -1.09
C ILE A 144 -12.56 12.78 -0.76
N ASP A 145 -13.13 12.17 -1.81
CA ASP A 145 -14.09 11.09 -1.69
C ASP A 145 -13.40 9.74 -1.96
N PHE A 146 -13.30 8.92 -0.94
CA PHE A 146 -12.66 7.60 -1.05
C PHE A 146 -13.42 6.65 -1.97
N ASN A 147 -14.74 6.74 -2.08
CA ASN A 147 -15.50 5.88 -2.98
C ASN A 147 -15.19 6.23 -4.45
N VAL A 148 -14.98 7.51 -4.73
CA VAL A 148 -14.54 7.97 -6.06
C VAL A 148 -13.07 7.60 -6.32
N ALA A 149 -12.21 7.79 -5.33
CA ALA A 149 -10.77 7.56 -5.47
C ALA A 149 -10.42 6.06 -5.57
N ASN A 150 -11.05 5.23 -4.72
CA ASN A 150 -10.67 3.83 -4.50
C ASN A 150 -11.75 2.83 -4.96
N GLY A 151 -12.94 3.31 -5.42
CA GLY A 151 -14.03 2.43 -5.83
C GLY A 151 -14.48 1.49 -4.70
N GLU A 152 -14.59 0.20 -4.98
CA GLU A 152 -15.02 -0.83 -4.02
C GLU A 152 -14.09 -0.96 -2.80
N ASN A 153 -12.84 -0.51 -2.89
CA ASN A 153 -11.93 -0.48 -1.75
C ASN A 153 -12.35 0.55 -0.69
N GLY A 154 -13.16 1.55 -1.06
CA GLY A 154 -13.71 2.56 -0.16
C GLY A 154 -12.64 3.28 0.67
N ALA A 155 -12.94 3.52 1.93
CA ALA A 155 -12.06 4.23 2.85
C ALA A 155 -10.96 3.34 3.47
N ASN A 156 -10.32 2.49 2.66
CA ASN A 156 -9.16 1.70 3.05
C ASN A 156 -7.90 2.26 2.41
N LEU A 157 -6.86 2.44 3.21
CA LEU A 157 -5.59 3.02 2.79
C LEU A 157 -4.42 2.17 3.27
N PRO A 158 -3.27 2.21 2.58
CA PRO A 158 -2.04 1.70 3.15
C PRO A 158 -1.41 2.70 4.13
N VAL A 159 -0.77 2.22 5.18
CA VAL A 159 0.36 2.92 5.78
C VAL A 159 1.43 3.01 4.70
N PRO A 160 1.93 4.21 4.37
CA PRO A 160 2.97 4.32 3.36
C PRO A 160 4.21 3.53 3.75
N ALA A 161 4.64 2.66 2.85
CA ALA A 161 5.78 1.79 3.06
C ALA A 161 6.63 1.71 1.80
N THR A 162 7.92 1.46 1.97
CA THR A 162 8.86 1.18 0.88
C THR A 162 9.68 -0.04 1.26
N TYR A 163 9.77 -0.99 0.35
CA TYR A 163 10.52 -2.22 0.51
C TYR A 163 11.56 -2.33 -0.60
N VAL A 164 12.77 -2.77 -0.28
CA VAL A 164 13.72 -3.31 -1.27
C VAL A 164 13.68 -4.82 -1.14
N ILE A 165 13.29 -5.50 -2.20
CA ILE A 165 13.14 -6.95 -2.26
C ILE A 165 14.26 -7.50 -3.15
N GLY A 166 15.09 -8.36 -2.58
CA GLY A 166 16.20 -9.00 -3.30
C GLY A 166 15.72 -10.05 -4.30
N LYS A 167 16.53 -10.40 -5.28
CA LYS A 167 16.26 -11.45 -6.29
C LYS A 167 15.91 -12.81 -5.66
N ASP A 168 16.31 -13.06 -4.42
CA ASP A 168 15.96 -14.25 -3.63
C ASP A 168 14.55 -14.20 -3.04
N GLY A 169 13.82 -13.10 -3.26
CA GLY A 169 12.48 -12.86 -2.74
C GLY A 169 12.45 -12.44 -1.28
N LYS A 170 13.58 -12.13 -0.65
CA LYS A 170 13.62 -11.62 0.73
C LYS A 170 13.68 -10.10 0.75
N ILE A 171 13.09 -9.53 1.79
CA ILE A 171 13.12 -8.09 2.04
C ILE A 171 14.50 -7.70 2.59
N LYS A 172 15.24 -6.88 1.86
CA LYS A 172 16.55 -6.35 2.23
C LYS A 172 16.44 -5.07 3.07
N TYR A 173 15.44 -4.24 2.77
CA TYR A 173 15.18 -2.97 3.45
C TYR A 173 13.67 -2.75 3.58
N VAL A 174 13.27 -2.12 4.67
CA VAL A 174 11.90 -1.67 4.89
C VAL A 174 11.89 -0.28 5.49
N PHE A 175 11.07 0.59 4.93
CA PHE A 175 10.58 1.80 5.57
C PHE A 175 9.06 1.65 5.76
N PHE A 176 8.60 1.61 6.99
CA PHE A 176 7.20 1.57 7.37
C PHE A 176 6.97 2.57 8.50
N ASN A 177 6.11 3.57 8.29
CA ASN A 177 5.85 4.57 9.32
C ASN A 177 4.39 5.04 9.29
N PRO A 178 3.62 4.89 10.39
CA PRO A 178 2.25 5.39 10.49
C PRO A 178 2.12 6.90 10.30
N ASP A 179 3.16 7.69 10.61
CA ASP A 179 3.20 9.09 10.21
C ASP A 179 3.39 9.19 8.70
N TYR A 180 2.28 9.35 7.98
CA TYR A 180 2.24 9.38 6.52
C TYR A 180 3.06 10.52 5.89
N ARG A 181 3.58 11.45 6.66
CA ARG A 181 4.46 12.54 6.17
C ARG A 181 5.91 12.09 6.03
N LYS A 182 6.30 11.05 6.78
CA LYS A 182 7.65 10.47 6.71
C LYS A 182 7.77 9.49 5.57
N ARG A 183 8.90 9.46 4.91
CA ARG A 183 9.18 8.62 3.73
C ARG A 183 10.63 8.12 3.74
N ALA A 184 10.85 6.96 3.12
CA ALA A 184 12.19 6.52 2.78
C ALA A 184 12.88 7.55 1.89
N SER A 185 14.14 7.87 2.17
CA SER A 185 14.96 8.67 1.27
C SER A 185 15.47 7.82 0.10
N ILE A 186 15.73 8.47 -1.03
CA ILE A 186 16.34 7.80 -2.19
C ILE A 186 17.69 7.19 -1.82
N LYS A 187 18.49 7.91 -1.00
CA LYS A 187 19.79 7.41 -0.55
C LYS A 187 19.64 6.09 0.21
N GLU A 188 18.74 6.02 1.21
CA GLU A 188 18.51 4.78 1.96
C GLU A 188 18.10 3.63 1.04
N ILE A 189 17.22 3.86 0.05
CA ILE A 189 16.81 2.83 -0.90
C ILE A 189 18.02 2.33 -1.71
N VAL A 190 18.83 3.25 -2.24
CA VAL A 190 19.98 2.95 -3.11
C VAL A 190 21.11 2.22 -2.35
N ASP A 191 21.27 2.48 -1.05
CA ASP A 191 22.26 1.82 -0.20
C ASP A 191 21.98 0.31 -0.03
N TYR A 192 20.73 -0.15 -0.30
CA TYR A 192 20.33 -1.56 -0.21
C TYR A 192 20.18 -2.28 -1.57
N LEU A 193 20.52 -1.61 -2.68
CA LEU A 193 20.49 -2.19 -4.04
C LEU A 193 21.82 -2.80 -4.47
#